data_4bbfcdebac02e26ce7b0a1b7349e182a
#
_entry.id   4bbfcdebac02e26ce7b0a1b7349e182a
#
_cell.length_a   1.000
_cell.length_b   1.000
_cell.length_c   1.000
_cell.angle_alpha   90.00
_cell.angle_beta   90.00
_cell.angle_gamma   90.00
#
_symmetry.space_group_name_H-M   'P 1'
#
loop_
_entity.id
_entity.type
_entity.pdbx_description
1 polymer ?
#
loop_
_entity_poly.entity_id
_entity_poly.type
_entity_poly.pdbx_seq_one_letter_code
_entity_poly.pdbx_strand_id
1 'polypeptide(L)'
;MAGKEIEVMSEKLVLIDGHSILNRAFYGIRVLTNSRGVATNAVTGFMNTLLMLEKDVDPDMIAVAFDLKAPTFRHKMYDGYKANRKGMPEDLAQQLPYMKKIITAMGITIIEKEGFEADDIIGTVSAACADKKIPCTVSTGDRDSFQLVNDYVTVRLAKTKGDIYYTPDVIMEEYGVTPKQMIEVKALMGDSSDNIPGVPGIGEKTALSLIKEFASVDGVYENIGSTLITKGVRTKLENGKESCYMSRQLAEICLTAPIDTELSHYVPKERDDTELARLLSELEMYKMLQKLKLHPTSAPAGSKEALEESAAKQIPAMPAGDIVLTQEGSVYAGTVGAPVELSDGELKAYADSDSTKYTFDIKETLTVTGCERLKNNRFDTTLAAYLADPDSNDYSLSRLCAQYGVPEGNS
;
A
#
# COMPACT_ATOMS: atom_id res chain seq x y z
N MET A 1 6.13 -18.98 46.35
CA MET A 1 5.08 -18.44 45.47
C MET A 1 5.77 -17.53 44.49
N ALA A 2 6.05 -18.02 43.28
CA ALA A 2 6.62 -17.22 42.21
C ALA A 2 5.50 -16.35 41.62
N GLY A 3 5.65 -15.04 41.76
CA GLY A 3 4.79 -14.08 41.08
C GLY A 3 4.93 -14.26 39.57
N LYS A 4 3.86 -14.61 38.89
CA LYS A 4 3.76 -14.42 37.45
C LYS A 4 3.85 -12.90 37.24
N GLU A 5 4.96 -12.42 36.69
CA GLU A 5 5.00 -11.13 36.03
C GLU A 5 3.94 -11.20 34.93
N ILE A 6 2.91 -10.40 35.08
CA ILE A 6 1.95 -10.12 34.00
C ILE A 6 2.80 -9.31 33.01
N GLU A 7 3.20 -9.94 31.92
CA GLU A 7 3.68 -9.22 30.73
C GLU A 7 2.56 -8.23 30.35
N VAL A 8 2.73 -6.98 30.72
CA VAL A 8 1.90 -5.89 30.21
C VAL A 8 2.27 -5.83 28.73
N MET A 9 1.41 -6.37 27.87
CA MET A 9 1.54 -6.20 26.42
C MET A 9 1.60 -4.71 26.17
N SER A 10 2.78 -4.22 25.75
CA SER A 10 2.95 -2.81 25.43
C SER A 10 2.14 -2.51 24.19
N GLU A 11 1.22 -1.55 24.25
CA GLU A 11 0.48 -1.03 23.12
C GLU A 11 1.45 -0.64 22.01
N LYS A 12 1.11 -0.91 20.74
CA LYS A 12 1.95 -0.64 19.57
C LYS A 12 1.22 0.27 18.60
N LEU A 13 1.93 1.24 18.05
CA LEU A 13 1.39 2.13 17.01
C LEU A 13 2.07 1.87 15.66
N VAL A 14 1.27 1.85 14.60
CA VAL A 14 1.75 1.94 13.21
C VAL A 14 1.38 3.30 12.63
N LEU A 15 2.38 4.04 12.14
CA LEU A 15 2.22 5.26 11.37
C LEU A 15 2.56 5.02 9.91
N ILE A 16 1.68 5.40 9.00
CA ILE A 16 1.87 5.19 7.57
C ILE A 16 1.98 6.55 6.87
N ASP A 17 3.04 6.72 6.10
CA ASP A 17 3.15 7.81 5.14
C ASP A 17 2.28 7.50 3.92
N GLY A 18 1.11 8.13 3.88
CA GLY A 18 0.08 7.84 2.91
C GLY A 18 0.51 8.11 1.47
N HIS A 19 1.14 9.27 1.23
CA HIS A 19 1.60 9.62 -0.11
C HIS A 19 2.79 8.77 -0.57
N SER A 20 3.75 8.52 0.31
CA SER A 20 4.93 7.72 -0.01
C SER A 20 4.55 6.29 -0.39
N ILE A 21 3.72 5.63 0.44
CA ILE A 21 3.27 4.26 0.16
C ILE A 21 2.38 4.20 -1.08
N LEU A 22 1.49 5.19 -1.29
CA LEU A 22 0.62 5.25 -2.46
C LEU A 22 1.41 5.45 -3.77
N ASN A 23 2.36 6.40 -3.78
CA ASN A 23 3.27 6.61 -4.91
C ASN A 23 4.08 5.36 -5.23
N ARG A 24 4.63 4.73 -4.19
CA ARG A 24 5.40 3.51 -4.37
C ARG A 24 4.57 2.39 -4.99
N ALA A 25 3.34 2.19 -4.54
CA ALA A 25 2.41 1.22 -5.10
C ALA A 25 2.09 1.56 -6.56
N PHE A 26 1.85 2.83 -6.87
CA PHE A 26 1.54 3.31 -8.21
C PHE A 26 2.64 2.99 -9.23
N TYR A 27 3.90 3.25 -8.88
CA TYR A 27 5.04 3.00 -9.77
C TYR A 27 5.59 1.58 -9.67
N GLY A 28 5.35 0.88 -8.57
CA GLY A 28 5.88 -0.46 -8.32
C GLY A 28 4.99 -1.60 -8.84
N ILE A 29 3.72 -1.34 -9.05
CA ILE A 29 2.74 -2.32 -9.53
C ILE A 29 2.36 -1.95 -10.97
N ARG A 30 2.29 -2.95 -11.85
CA ARG A 30 1.76 -2.72 -13.21
C ARG A 30 0.41 -2.01 -13.15
N VAL A 31 0.08 -1.25 -14.17
CA VAL A 31 -1.22 -0.59 -14.26
C VAL A 31 -2.33 -1.63 -14.16
N LEU A 32 -3.21 -1.45 -13.20
CA LEU A 32 -4.45 -2.21 -13.02
C LEU A 32 -5.58 -1.20 -13.17
N THR A 33 -6.58 -1.54 -13.95
CA THR A 33 -7.77 -0.71 -14.15
C THR A 33 -9.02 -1.54 -13.93
N ASN A 34 -10.09 -0.91 -13.47
CA ASN A 34 -11.41 -1.53 -13.47
C ASN A 34 -12.05 -1.44 -14.87
N SER A 35 -13.20 -2.04 -15.06
CA SER A 35 -13.94 -2.06 -16.35
C SER A 35 -14.31 -0.67 -16.88
N ARG A 36 -14.30 0.37 -16.02
CA ARG A 36 -14.55 1.77 -16.35
C ARG A 36 -13.27 2.55 -16.69
N GLY A 37 -12.12 1.88 -16.74
CA GLY A 37 -10.81 2.49 -17.02
C GLY A 37 -10.20 3.26 -15.86
N VAL A 38 -10.75 3.16 -14.64
CA VAL A 38 -10.17 3.80 -13.45
C VAL A 38 -8.98 2.97 -12.95
N ALA A 39 -7.82 3.61 -12.80
CA ALA A 39 -6.63 2.94 -12.26
C ALA A 39 -6.84 2.54 -10.78
N THR A 40 -6.37 1.34 -10.40
CA THR A 40 -6.56 0.75 -9.05
C THR A 40 -5.26 0.21 -8.44
N ASN A 41 -4.16 0.25 -9.17
CA ASN A 41 -2.87 -0.32 -8.75
C ASN A 41 -2.33 0.32 -7.46
N ALA A 42 -2.45 1.64 -7.29
CA ALA A 42 -1.99 2.32 -6.09
C ALA A 42 -2.80 1.93 -4.85
N VAL A 43 -4.14 1.91 -4.97
CA VAL A 43 -5.03 1.45 -3.89
C VAL A 43 -4.75 -0.01 -3.54
N THR A 44 -4.60 -0.88 -4.56
CA THR A 44 -4.29 -2.30 -4.36
C THR A 44 -2.98 -2.50 -3.59
N GLY A 45 -1.93 -1.78 -3.97
CA GLY A 45 -0.63 -1.89 -3.29
C GLY A 45 -0.66 -1.32 -1.87
N PHE A 46 -1.33 -0.20 -1.67
CA PHE A 46 -1.50 0.39 -0.34
C PHE A 46 -2.24 -0.57 0.60
N MET A 47 -3.36 -1.12 0.16
CA MET A 47 -4.14 -2.09 0.95
C MET A 47 -3.35 -3.35 1.30
N ASN A 48 -2.56 -3.87 0.35
CA ASN A 48 -1.69 -5.00 0.64
C ASN A 48 -0.63 -4.65 1.69
N THR A 49 -0.06 -3.44 1.64
CA THR A 49 0.91 -2.96 2.64
C THR A 49 0.25 -2.81 4.01
N LEU A 50 -0.96 -2.24 4.06
CA LEU A 50 -1.71 -2.06 5.30
C LEU A 50 -2.01 -3.41 5.98
N LEU A 51 -2.60 -4.36 5.23
CA LEU A 51 -2.91 -5.69 5.75
C LEU A 51 -1.66 -6.48 6.19
N MET A 52 -0.53 -6.25 5.52
CA MET A 52 0.73 -6.84 5.93
C MET A 52 1.23 -6.23 7.25
N LEU A 53 1.15 -4.91 7.41
CA LEU A 53 1.51 -4.22 8.65
C LEU A 53 0.64 -4.67 9.82
N GLU A 54 -0.68 -4.79 9.62
CA GLU A 54 -1.60 -5.33 10.63
C GLU A 54 -1.17 -6.74 11.07
N LYS A 55 -0.81 -7.59 10.12
CA LYS A 55 -0.38 -8.97 10.41
C LYS A 55 1.00 -9.06 11.07
N ASP A 56 1.97 -8.29 10.59
CA ASP A 56 3.39 -8.44 10.99
C ASP A 56 3.70 -7.71 12.28
N VAL A 57 3.06 -6.55 12.53
CA VAL A 57 3.25 -5.73 13.72
C VAL A 57 2.23 -6.06 14.80
N ASP A 58 1.01 -6.45 14.40
CA ASP A 58 -0.15 -6.63 15.29
C ASP A 58 -0.36 -5.38 16.16
N PRO A 59 -0.68 -4.22 15.55
CA PRO A 59 -0.74 -2.95 16.24
C PRO A 59 -2.09 -2.73 16.91
N ASP A 60 -2.09 -2.09 18.08
CA ASP A 60 -3.31 -1.63 18.77
C ASP A 60 -3.81 -0.30 18.20
N MET A 61 -2.92 0.47 17.60
CA MET A 61 -3.17 1.80 17.06
C MET A 61 -2.60 1.93 15.65
N ILE A 62 -3.36 2.56 14.76
CA ILE A 62 -2.94 2.82 13.37
C ILE A 62 -3.39 4.22 12.96
N ALA A 63 -2.48 4.96 12.33
CA ALA A 63 -2.82 6.22 11.69
C ALA A 63 -2.09 6.39 10.37
N VAL A 64 -2.70 7.12 9.44
CA VAL A 64 -2.14 7.43 8.13
C VAL A 64 -2.02 8.94 7.99
N ALA A 65 -0.80 9.43 7.75
CA ALA A 65 -0.53 10.84 7.50
C ALA A 65 -0.58 11.13 5.99
N PHE A 66 -1.21 12.24 5.62
CA PHE A 66 -1.19 12.75 4.24
C PHE A 66 -0.78 14.22 4.20
N ASP A 67 -0.06 14.59 3.13
CA ASP A 67 0.19 15.98 2.81
C ASP A 67 -1.08 16.67 2.33
N LEU A 68 -1.23 17.93 2.68
CA LEU A 68 -2.23 18.82 2.08
C LEU A 68 -1.62 19.59 0.90
N LYS A 69 -2.50 19.97 -0.02
CA LYS A 69 -2.12 20.75 -1.21
C LYS A 69 -1.97 22.24 -0.85
N ALA A 70 -1.11 22.53 0.14
CA ALA A 70 -0.87 23.87 0.67
C ALA A 70 0.64 24.07 0.89
N PRO A 71 1.14 25.32 0.77
CA PRO A 71 2.54 25.61 1.09
C PRO A 71 2.84 25.33 2.56
N THR A 72 3.97 24.67 2.81
CA THR A 72 4.46 24.41 4.16
C THR A 72 5.42 25.50 4.65
N PHE A 73 5.85 25.44 5.90
CA PHE A 73 6.83 26.38 6.41
C PHE A 73 8.17 26.33 5.64
N ARG A 74 8.54 25.15 5.07
CA ARG A 74 9.74 25.00 4.23
C ARG A 74 9.64 25.80 2.93
N HIS A 75 8.47 25.85 2.30
CA HIS A 75 8.24 26.69 1.12
C HIS A 75 8.37 28.19 1.43
N LYS A 76 8.01 28.60 2.67
CA LYS A 76 8.19 29.99 3.12
C LYS A 76 9.65 30.32 3.44
N MET A 77 10.44 29.30 3.81
CA MET A 77 11.86 29.44 4.12
C MET A 77 12.72 29.48 2.87
N TYR A 78 12.37 28.72 1.84
CA TYR A 78 13.13 28.59 0.61
C TYR A 78 12.22 28.36 -0.59
N ASP A 79 12.15 29.33 -1.49
CA ASP A 79 11.29 29.30 -2.69
C ASP A 79 11.61 28.15 -3.64
N GLY A 80 12.84 27.67 -3.60
CA GLY A 80 13.30 26.52 -4.38
C GLY A 80 12.85 25.15 -3.85
N TYR A 81 12.31 25.10 -2.62
CA TYR A 81 11.95 23.83 -2.00
C TYR A 81 10.89 23.07 -2.81
N LYS A 82 11.20 21.83 -3.21
CA LYS A 82 10.35 20.96 -4.05
C LYS A 82 9.91 21.58 -5.40
N ALA A 83 10.53 22.69 -5.85
CA ALA A 83 10.14 23.39 -7.08
C ALA A 83 10.36 22.55 -8.36
N ASN A 84 11.22 21.53 -8.30
CA ASN A 84 11.50 20.60 -9.38
C ASN A 84 10.54 19.39 -9.42
N ARG A 85 9.66 19.22 -8.42
CA ARG A 85 8.70 18.12 -8.39
C ARG A 85 7.61 18.31 -9.43
N LYS A 86 7.39 17.27 -10.23
CA LYS A 86 6.21 17.21 -11.11
C LYS A 86 4.97 16.98 -10.27
N GLY A 87 3.84 17.52 -10.73
CA GLY A 87 2.54 17.26 -10.09
C GLY A 87 2.21 15.77 -10.05
N MET A 88 1.26 15.42 -9.20
CA MET A 88 0.76 14.03 -9.10
C MET A 88 0.15 13.61 -10.45
N PRO A 89 0.51 12.42 -10.98
CA PRO A 89 -0.12 11.87 -12.18
C PRO A 89 -1.65 11.79 -12.03
N GLU A 90 -2.38 12.00 -13.10
CA GLU A 90 -3.85 12.04 -13.07
C GLU A 90 -4.43 10.71 -12.55
N ASP A 91 -3.92 9.57 -13.05
CA ASP A 91 -4.35 8.25 -12.61
C ASP A 91 -4.13 8.00 -11.10
N LEU A 92 -3.09 8.59 -10.52
CA LEU A 92 -2.84 8.52 -9.08
C LEU A 92 -3.76 9.49 -8.32
N ALA A 93 -3.97 10.69 -8.88
CA ALA A 93 -4.84 11.69 -8.28
C ALA A 93 -6.30 11.21 -8.17
N GLN A 94 -6.76 10.40 -9.12
CA GLN A 94 -8.08 9.76 -9.09
C GLN A 94 -8.17 8.68 -7.99
N GLN A 95 -7.10 7.98 -7.67
CA GLN A 95 -7.06 6.93 -6.65
C GLN A 95 -7.01 7.46 -5.22
N LEU A 96 -6.42 8.62 -4.99
CA LEU A 96 -6.23 9.19 -3.64
C LEU A 96 -7.54 9.38 -2.86
N PRO A 97 -8.64 9.92 -3.44
CA PRO A 97 -9.92 10.04 -2.74
C PRO A 97 -10.53 8.69 -2.34
N TYR A 98 -10.40 7.68 -3.22
CA TYR A 98 -10.85 6.32 -2.90
C TYR A 98 -10.05 5.74 -1.73
N MET A 99 -8.72 5.92 -1.75
CA MET A 99 -7.87 5.41 -0.66
C MET A 99 -8.24 6.03 0.68
N LYS A 100 -8.44 7.35 0.73
CA LYS A 100 -8.86 8.01 1.97
C LYS A 100 -10.21 7.51 2.48
N LYS A 101 -11.20 7.30 1.60
CA LYS A 101 -12.49 6.72 1.97
C LYS A 101 -12.34 5.29 2.50
N ILE A 102 -11.51 4.47 1.87
CA ILE A 102 -11.25 3.10 2.29
C ILE A 102 -10.60 3.08 3.69
N ILE A 103 -9.56 3.91 3.92
CA ILE A 103 -8.91 4.05 5.24
C ILE A 103 -9.94 4.44 6.31
N THR A 104 -10.81 5.42 6.00
CA THR A 104 -11.88 5.85 6.91
C THR A 104 -12.89 4.73 7.17
N ALA A 105 -13.31 3.98 6.14
CA ALA A 105 -14.22 2.84 6.28
C ALA A 105 -13.58 1.69 7.08
N MET A 106 -12.25 1.54 7.04
CA MET A 106 -11.51 0.61 7.91
C MET A 106 -11.43 1.09 9.37
N GLY A 107 -11.98 2.24 9.71
CA GLY A 107 -11.93 2.81 11.05
C GLY A 107 -10.59 3.47 11.40
N ILE A 108 -9.66 3.59 10.45
CA ILE A 108 -8.31 4.11 10.67
C ILE A 108 -8.31 5.63 10.60
N THR A 109 -7.59 6.26 11.53
CA THR A 109 -7.49 7.73 11.60
C THR A 109 -6.56 8.27 10.51
N ILE A 110 -7.04 9.25 9.75
CA ILE A 110 -6.23 10.05 8.82
C ILE A 110 -5.82 11.33 9.53
N ILE A 111 -4.55 11.70 9.42
CA ILE A 111 -4.00 12.93 9.97
C ILE A 111 -3.48 13.81 8.83
N GLU A 112 -3.96 15.04 8.81
CA GLU A 112 -3.55 16.06 7.86
C GLU A 112 -3.43 17.41 8.59
N LYS A 113 -2.42 18.20 8.25
CA LYS A 113 -2.24 19.53 8.87
C LYS A 113 -1.73 20.54 7.87
N GLU A 114 -2.49 21.61 7.66
CA GLU A 114 -2.05 22.72 6.82
C GLU A 114 -0.77 23.36 7.37
N GLY A 115 0.18 23.63 6.47
CA GLY A 115 1.48 24.22 6.80
C GLY A 115 2.56 23.23 7.20
N PHE A 116 2.22 21.94 7.34
CA PHE A 116 3.12 20.84 7.69
C PHE A 116 3.05 19.70 6.65
N GLU A 117 4.10 18.94 6.54
CA GLU A 117 4.16 17.77 5.68
C GLU A 117 3.80 16.50 6.46
N ALA A 118 3.48 15.41 5.74
CA ALA A 118 3.20 14.11 6.36
C ALA A 118 4.35 13.64 7.28
N ASP A 119 5.60 13.91 6.88
CA ASP A 119 6.78 13.59 7.69
C ASP A 119 6.79 14.34 9.04
N ASP A 120 6.36 15.61 9.06
CA ASP A 120 6.27 16.40 10.30
C ASP A 120 5.16 15.85 11.23
N ILE A 121 4.05 15.42 10.64
CA ILE A 121 2.96 14.76 11.37
C ILE A 121 3.47 13.44 11.98
N ILE A 122 4.10 12.61 11.18
CA ILE A 122 4.70 11.33 11.61
C ILE A 122 5.76 11.57 12.68
N GLY A 123 6.63 12.56 12.47
CA GLY A 123 7.66 12.93 13.44
C GLY A 123 7.06 13.34 14.80
N THR A 124 6.01 14.15 14.77
CA THR A 124 5.34 14.63 16.00
C THR A 124 4.68 13.46 16.76
N VAL A 125 3.94 12.58 16.08
CA VAL A 125 3.28 11.45 16.73
C VAL A 125 4.30 10.42 17.19
N SER A 126 5.35 10.14 16.41
CA SER A 126 6.41 9.20 16.81
C SER A 126 7.20 9.69 18.02
N ALA A 127 7.43 11.01 18.13
CA ALA A 127 8.04 11.61 19.33
C ALA A 127 7.17 11.41 20.57
N ALA A 128 5.83 11.61 20.44
CA ALA A 128 4.90 11.33 21.54
C ALA A 128 4.89 9.85 21.95
N CYS A 129 5.07 8.92 21.01
CA CYS A 129 5.25 7.49 21.32
C CYS A 129 6.54 7.25 22.11
N ALA A 130 7.65 7.84 21.67
CA ALA A 130 8.94 7.69 22.35
C ALA A 130 8.89 8.24 23.79
N ASP A 131 8.26 9.38 24.02
CA ASP A 131 8.06 9.98 25.33
C ASP A 131 7.24 9.10 26.27
N LYS A 132 6.23 8.41 25.74
CA LYS A 132 5.38 7.46 26.47
C LYS A 132 5.96 6.04 26.49
N LYS A 133 7.12 5.80 25.85
CA LYS A 133 7.79 4.48 25.70
C LYS A 133 6.92 3.44 25.00
N ILE A 134 6.12 3.87 24.05
CA ILE A 134 5.24 3.02 23.23
C ILE A 134 5.97 2.68 21.93
N PRO A 135 6.13 1.39 21.57
CA PRO A 135 6.71 1.00 20.30
C PRO A 135 5.92 1.58 19.11
N CYS A 136 6.63 2.23 18.20
CA CYS A 136 6.07 2.87 17.02
C CYS A 136 6.79 2.37 15.76
N THR A 137 6.03 1.85 14.79
CA THR A 137 6.55 1.49 13.48
C THR A 137 6.09 2.52 12.45
N VAL A 138 7.03 3.25 11.87
CA VAL A 138 6.79 4.19 10.76
C VAL A 138 6.97 3.46 9.44
N SER A 139 5.92 3.36 8.62
CA SER A 139 5.98 2.74 7.30
C SER A 139 6.02 3.82 6.21
N THR A 140 7.14 3.93 5.53
CA THR A 140 7.39 4.91 4.47
C THR A 140 8.31 4.35 3.38
N GLY A 141 8.42 5.01 2.25
CA GLY A 141 9.45 4.78 1.23
C GLY A 141 10.58 5.81 1.29
N ASP A 142 10.52 6.77 2.23
CA ASP A 142 11.46 7.87 2.34
C ASP A 142 12.50 7.63 3.45
N ARG A 143 13.77 7.82 3.11
CA ARG A 143 14.90 7.70 4.06
C ARG A 143 15.01 8.87 5.01
N ASP A 144 14.33 9.96 4.76
CA ASP A 144 14.35 11.12 5.65
C ASP A 144 13.79 10.78 7.02
N SER A 145 12.83 9.86 7.07
CA SER A 145 12.29 9.32 8.30
C SER A 145 13.32 8.57 9.16
N PHE A 146 14.52 8.24 8.65
CA PHE A 146 15.57 7.62 9.47
C PHE A 146 15.99 8.48 10.67
N GLN A 147 15.89 9.81 10.56
CA GLN A 147 16.16 10.72 11.66
C GLN A 147 15.22 10.54 12.86
N LEU A 148 14.05 9.89 12.68
CA LEU A 148 13.06 9.62 13.72
C LEU A 148 13.37 8.37 14.53
N VAL A 149 14.26 7.50 14.03
CA VAL A 149 14.57 6.21 14.63
C VAL A 149 15.22 6.38 16.00
N ASN A 150 14.73 5.64 16.98
CA ASN A 150 15.25 5.58 18.34
C ASN A 150 14.86 4.24 18.99
N ASP A 151 15.03 4.08 20.29
CA ASP A 151 14.74 2.83 21.03
C ASP A 151 13.26 2.40 20.95
N TYR A 152 12.35 3.32 20.64
CA TYR A 152 10.91 3.08 20.56
C TYR A 152 10.35 3.26 19.15
N VAL A 153 11.09 3.92 18.26
CA VAL A 153 10.64 4.22 16.90
C VAL A 153 11.50 3.45 15.90
N THR A 154 10.86 2.58 15.12
CA THR A 154 11.48 1.83 14.03
C THR A 154 10.89 2.30 12.70
N VAL A 155 11.72 2.51 11.69
CA VAL A 155 11.28 2.83 10.33
C VAL A 155 11.29 1.57 9.48
N ARG A 156 10.11 1.17 8.99
CA ARG A 156 9.96 0.17 7.95
C ARG A 156 10.06 0.85 6.59
N LEU A 157 11.20 0.69 5.95
CA LEU A 157 11.41 1.21 4.60
C LEU A 157 10.94 0.19 3.56
N ALA A 158 9.90 0.55 2.82
CA ALA A 158 9.40 -0.27 1.74
C ALA A 158 10.43 -0.31 0.59
N LYS A 159 10.94 -1.49 0.19
CA LYS A 159 11.89 -1.68 -0.92
C LYS A 159 11.34 -2.69 -1.94
N THR A 160 11.83 -2.63 -3.17
CA THR A 160 11.37 -3.53 -4.26
C THR A 160 11.69 -5.01 -4.00
N LYS A 161 12.75 -5.29 -3.24
CA LYS A 161 13.21 -6.66 -2.92
C LYS A 161 12.79 -7.14 -1.51
N GLY A 162 11.82 -6.49 -0.91
CA GLY A 162 11.38 -6.74 0.46
C GLY A 162 11.67 -5.55 1.37
N ASP A 163 10.89 -5.43 2.43
CA ASP A 163 10.97 -4.32 3.36
C ASP A 163 12.09 -4.53 4.37
N ILE A 164 12.69 -3.42 4.81
CA ILE A 164 13.75 -3.44 5.81
C ILE A 164 13.29 -2.59 7.00
N TYR A 165 13.46 -3.13 8.19
CA TYR A 165 13.22 -2.43 9.44
C TYR A 165 14.52 -1.78 9.92
N TYR A 166 14.52 -0.46 9.99
CA TYR A 166 15.65 0.34 10.43
C TYR A 166 15.52 0.66 11.91
N THR A 167 16.40 0.09 12.70
CA THR A 167 16.67 0.40 14.11
C THR A 167 17.93 1.27 14.20
N PRO A 168 18.25 1.84 15.38
CA PRO A 168 19.52 2.59 15.55
C PRO A 168 20.76 1.79 15.15
N ASP A 169 20.78 0.48 15.45
CA ASP A 169 21.90 -0.40 15.13
C ASP A 169 22.04 -0.62 13.61
N VAL A 170 20.91 -0.82 12.89
CA VAL A 170 20.92 -1.01 11.44
C VAL A 170 21.41 0.27 10.74
N ILE A 171 21.00 1.45 11.21
CA ILE A 171 21.49 2.73 10.66
C ILE A 171 22.98 2.88 10.94
N MET A 172 23.42 2.55 12.14
CA MET A 172 24.85 2.60 12.50
C MET A 172 25.68 1.62 11.66
N GLU A 173 25.18 0.42 11.41
CA GLU A 173 25.86 -0.59 10.60
C GLU A 173 25.94 -0.16 9.11
N GLU A 174 24.83 0.33 8.53
CA GLU A 174 24.76 0.67 7.10
C GLU A 174 25.48 1.99 6.79
N TYR A 175 25.28 3.02 7.62
CA TYR A 175 25.77 4.38 7.37
C TYR A 175 26.95 4.80 8.26
N GLY A 176 27.13 4.16 9.43
CA GLY A 176 28.15 4.48 10.41
C GLY A 176 27.94 5.83 11.12
N VAL A 177 26.69 6.26 11.19
CA VAL A 177 26.22 7.47 11.89
C VAL A 177 24.95 7.15 12.66
N THR A 178 24.62 7.95 13.66
CA THR A 178 23.37 7.80 14.41
C THR A 178 22.16 8.29 13.60
N PRO A 179 20.93 7.87 13.94
CA PRO A 179 19.72 8.38 13.31
C PRO A 179 19.64 9.91 13.24
N LYS A 180 19.94 10.61 14.34
CA LYS A 180 19.95 12.08 14.37
C LYS A 180 21.00 12.70 13.46
N GLN A 181 22.14 12.02 13.27
CA GLN A 181 23.18 12.50 12.37
C GLN A 181 22.81 12.40 10.89
N MET A 182 21.75 11.70 10.51
CA MET A 182 21.26 11.68 9.14
C MET A 182 20.82 13.07 8.65
N ILE A 183 20.31 13.93 9.56
CA ILE A 183 20.01 15.34 9.25
C ILE A 183 21.29 16.09 8.86
N GLU A 184 22.37 15.90 9.63
CA GLU A 184 23.68 16.53 9.42
C GLU A 184 24.30 16.10 8.09
N VAL A 185 24.18 14.81 7.75
CA VAL A 185 24.62 14.27 6.46
C VAL A 185 23.85 14.93 5.33
N LYS A 186 22.51 15.04 5.45
CA LYS A 186 21.64 15.65 4.45
C LYS A 186 21.90 17.15 4.31
N ALA A 187 22.21 17.85 5.41
CA ALA A 187 22.61 19.26 5.39
C ALA A 187 23.85 19.50 4.51
N LEU A 188 24.82 18.59 4.54
CA LEU A 188 26.06 18.69 3.76
C LEU A 188 25.84 18.27 2.30
N MET A 189 25.19 17.13 2.05
CA MET A 189 25.07 16.59 0.70
C MET A 189 23.91 17.20 -0.11
N GLY A 190 22.94 17.79 0.56
CA GLY A 190 21.69 18.22 -0.06
C GLY A 190 20.76 17.06 -0.43
N ASP A 191 19.66 17.42 -1.10
CA ASP A 191 18.71 16.46 -1.67
C ASP A 191 18.15 16.98 -2.99
N SER A 192 18.46 16.30 -4.08
CA SER A 192 17.97 16.67 -5.40
C SER A 192 16.48 16.43 -5.59
N SER A 193 15.86 15.49 -4.84
CA SER A 193 14.42 15.19 -4.93
C SER A 193 13.57 16.31 -4.35
N ASP A 194 14.08 16.95 -3.27
CA ASP A 194 13.42 18.06 -2.57
C ASP A 194 14.02 19.42 -2.95
N ASN A 195 14.99 19.41 -3.86
CA ASN A 195 15.73 20.59 -4.27
C ASN A 195 16.40 21.31 -3.08
N ILE A 196 16.90 20.53 -2.12
CA ILE A 196 17.70 21.02 -1.00
C ILE A 196 19.15 21.10 -1.48
N PRO A 197 19.76 22.31 -1.45
CA PRO A 197 21.03 22.54 -2.16
C PRO A 197 22.24 21.85 -1.52
N GLY A 198 22.30 21.71 -0.18
CA GLY A 198 23.48 21.23 0.50
C GLY A 198 24.70 22.15 0.30
N VAL A 199 25.90 21.56 0.39
CA VAL A 199 27.17 22.19 0.03
C VAL A 199 27.53 21.75 -1.41
N PRO A 200 27.57 22.65 -2.39
CA PRO A 200 27.85 22.28 -3.77
C PRO A 200 29.12 21.46 -3.94
N GLY A 201 28.99 20.25 -4.49
CA GLY A 201 30.10 19.33 -4.74
C GLY A 201 30.51 18.47 -3.53
N ILE A 202 29.75 18.50 -2.43
CA ILE A 202 29.83 17.52 -1.34
C ILE A 202 28.74 16.48 -1.59
N GLY A 203 29.12 15.22 -1.86
CA GLY A 203 28.20 14.10 -1.99
C GLY A 203 28.16 13.23 -0.76
N GLU A 204 27.29 12.23 -0.76
CA GLU A 204 26.99 11.34 0.39
C GLU A 204 28.25 10.77 1.07
N LYS A 205 29.20 10.22 0.30
CA LYS A 205 30.43 9.64 0.86
C LYS A 205 31.25 10.66 1.66
N THR A 206 31.37 11.88 1.14
CA THR A 206 32.13 12.95 1.81
C THR A 206 31.37 13.45 3.04
N ALA A 207 30.04 13.63 2.93
CA ALA A 207 29.20 14.04 4.04
C ALA A 207 29.24 13.02 5.18
N LEU A 208 29.05 11.73 4.89
CA LEU A 208 29.18 10.66 5.88
C LEU A 208 30.57 10.65 6.56
N SER A 209 31.65 10.78 5.77
CA SER A 209 33.01 10.83 6.33
C SER A 209 33.21 12.02 7.30
N LEU A 210 32.69 13.20 6.93
CA LEU A 210 32.77 14.39 7.77
C LEU A 210 31.95 14.24 9.05
N ILE A 211 30.73 13.71 8.97
CA ILE A 211 29.86 13.54 10.15
C ILE A 211 30.37 12.43 11.07
N LYS A 212 30.94 11.36 10.54
CA LYS A 212 31.61 10.33 11.36
C LYS A 212 32.75 10.88 12.18
N GLU A 213 33.51 11.81 11.60
CA GLU A 213 34.71 12.38 12.26
C GLU A 213 34.37 13.53 13.21
N PHE A 214 33.47 14.42 12.80
CA PHE A 214 33.19 15.68 13.51
C PHE A 214 31.81 15.72 14.18
N ALA A 215 31.04 14.66 14.10
CA ALA A 215 29.73 14.43 14.71
C ALA A 215 28.58 15.31 14.22
N SER A 216 28.80 16.54 13.77
CA SER A 216 27.77 17.48 13.32
C SER A 216 28.30 18.48 12.30
N VAL A 217 27.42 19.20 11.64
CA VAL A 217 27.76 20.35 10.77
C VAL A 217 28.54 21.39 11.58
N ASP A 218 28.10 21.68 12.78
CA ASP A 218 28.84 22.65 13.67
C ASP A 218 30.24 22.14 13.94
N GLY A 219 30.42 20.85 14.31
CA GLY A 219 31.74 20.24 14.53
C GLY A 219 32.63 20.27 13.28
N VAL A 220 32.06 20.11 12.08
CA VAL A 220 32.80 20.26 10.82
C VAL A 220 33.34 21.69 10.66
N TYR A 221 32.50 22.72 10.89
CA TYR A 221 32.92 24.11 10.73
C TYR A 221 33.84 24.60 11.84
N GLU A 222 33.69 24.12 13.05
CA GLU A 222 34.62 24.38 14.17
C GLU A 222 36.02 23.82 13.87
N ASN A 223 36.09 22.67 13.20
CA ASN A 223 37.33 22.00 12.82
C ASN A 223 37.71 22.19 11.35
N ILE A 224 37.25 23.25 10.68
CA ILE A 224 37.47 23.49 9.24
C ILE A 224 38.95 23.49 8.86
N GLY A 225 39.84 23.84 9.79
CA GLY A 225 41.31 23.83 9.64
C GLY A 225 41.95 22.45 9.77
N SER A 226 41.22 21.40 10.15
CA SER A 226 41.76 20.05 10.36
C SER A 226 42.45 19.49 9.13
N THR A 227 43.49 18.72 9.33
CA THR A 227 44.22 17.98 8.26
C THR A 227 43.38 16.87 7.65
N LEU A 228 42.31 16.42 8.34
CA LEU A 228 41.36 15.44 7.85
C LEU A 228 40.44 16.02 6.79
N ILE A 229 40.29 17.35 6.73
CA ILE A 229 39.53 18.06 5.68
C ILE A 229 40.51 18.51 4.59
N THR A 230 40.42 17.85 3.44
CA THR A 230 41.28 18.20 2.28
C THR A 230 41.02 19.63 1.83
N LYS A 231 42.04 20.29 1.23
CA LYS A 231 41.94 21.67 0.77
C LYS A 231 40.73 21.91 -0.14
N GLY A 232 40.43 20.97 -1.07
CA GLY A 232 39.30 21.08 -1.98
C GLY A 232 37.93 20.98 -1.27
N VAL A 233 37.80 20.11 -0.25
CA VAL A 233 36.60 19.99 0.58
C VAL A 233 36.42 21.23 1.41
N ARG A 234 37.51 21.73 2.04
CA ARG A 234 37.50 22.97 2.85
C ARG A 234 36.95 24.16 2.05
N THR A 235 37.49 24.40 0.87
CA THR A 235 37.03 25.52 0.02
C THR A 235 35.52 25.39 -0.32
N LYS A 236 35.02 24.18 -0.57
CA LYS A 236 33.60 23.95 -0.79
C LYS A 236 32.76 24.25 0.46
N LEU A 237 33.20 23.77 1.61
CA LEU A 237 32.52 24.03 2.90
C LEU A 237 32.48 25.52 3.22
N GLU A 238 33.63 26.23 3.08
CA GLU A 238 33.68 27.68 3.31
C GLU A 238 32.72 28.46 2.40
N ASN A 239 32.66 28.12 1.11
CA ASN A 239 31.78 28.77 0.12
C ASN A 239 30.30 28.36 0.30
N GLY A 240 30.03 27.18 0.84
CA GLY A 240 28.68 26.63 0.97
C GLY A 240 28.08 26.70 2.38
N LYS A 241 28.72 27.46 3.31
CA LYS A 241 28.32 27.47 4.72
C LYS A 241 26.85 27.84 4.95
N GLU A 242 26.41 28.96 4.36
CA GLU A 242 25.03 29.44 4.52
C GLU A 242 24.02 28.44 3.93
N SER A 243 24.33 27.89 2.74
CA SER A 243 23.54 26.86 2.10
C SER A 243 23.43 25.59 2.94
N CYS A 244 24.51 25.17 3.60
CA CYS A 244 24.53 24.03 4.51
C CYS A 244 23.56 24.20 5.68
N TYR A 245 23.62 25.35 6.38
CA TYR A 245 22.75 25.60 7.52
C TYR A 245 21.26 25.74 7.11
N MET A 246 20.99 26.37 5.97
CA MET A 246 19.64 26.39 5.40
C MET A 246 19.17 24.99 5.07
N SER A 247 20.02 24.17 4.44
CA SER A 247 19.71 22.77 4.10
C SER A 247 19.43 21.92 5.32
N ARG A 248 20.15 22.13 6.43
CA ARG A 248 19.89 21.51 7.73
C ARG A 248 18.48 21.78 8.21
N GLN A 249 18.06 23.07 8.19
CA GLN A 249 16.71 23.47 8.59
C GLN A 249 15.61 22.89 7.68
N LEU A 250 15.88 22.79 6.38
CA LEU A 250 14.94 22.19 5.42
C LEU A 250 14.83 20.68 5.58
N ALA A 251 15.93 19.99 5.94
CA ALA A 251 15.98 18.54 6.10
C ALA A 251 15.42 18.05 7.43
N GLU A 252 15.37 18.92 8.44
CA GLU A 252 14.89 18.56 9.77
C GLU A 252 13.38 18.38 9.79
N ILE A 253 12.91 17.22 10.27
CA ILE A 253 11.50 16.93 10.48
C ILE A 253 11.03 17.62 11.76
N CYS A 254 9.93 18.36 11.68
CA CYS A 254 9.32 19.01 12.83
C CYS A 254 8.66 17.96 13.75
N LEU A 255 9.05 17.97 15.03
CA LEU A 255 8.52 17.04 16.04
C LEU A 255 7.42 17.66 16.92
N THR A 256 7.00 18.90 16.60
CA THR A 256 6.06 19.70 17.39
C THR A 256 4.97 20.32 16.54
N ALA A 257 4.55 19.66 15.47
CA ALA A 257 3.42 20.13 14.67
C ALA A 257 2.15 20.24 15.55
N PRO A 258 1.32 21.27 15.36
CA PRO A 258 0.14 21.49 16.21
C PRO A 258 -1.01 20.55 15.80
N ILE A 259 -0.84 19.27 16.11
CA ILE A 259 -1.77 18.17 15.85
C ILE A 259 -2.14 17.49 17.16
N ASP A 260 -3.13 16.60 17.11
CA ASP A 260 -3.48 15.74 18.22
C ASP A 260 -2.36 14.71 18.46
N THR A 261 -1.87 14.61 19.69
CA THR A 261 -0.84 13.65 20.14
C THR A 261 -1.37 12.69 21.19
N GLU A 262 -2.69 12.68 21.43
CA GLU A 262 -3.30 11.70 22.32
C GLU A 262 -3.44 10.35 21.57
N LEU A 263 -2.56 9.42 21.91
CA LEU A 263 -2.38 8.17 21.16
C LEU A 263 -3.63 7.28 21.17
N SER A 264 -4.45 7.33 22.22
CA SER A 264 -5.72 6.60 22.28
C SER A 264 -6.71 6.95 21.17
N HIS A 265 -6.57 8.12 20.55
CA HIS A 265 -7.36 8.54 19.39
C HIS A 265 -6.97 7.83 18.08
N TYR A 266 -5.89 7.08 18.10
CA TYR A 266 -5.41 6.29 16.95
C TYR A 266 -5.79 4.80 17.04
N VAL A 267 -6.50 4.39 18.09
CA VAL A 267 -7.14 3.06 18.15
C VAL A 267 -8.18 3.00 17.02
N PRO A 268 -8.11 1.99 16.12
CA PRO A 268 -9.08 1.86 15.05
C PRO A 268 -10.51 1.78 15.56
N LYS A 269 -11.41 2.53 14.92
CA LYS A 269 -12.84 2.47 15.18
C LYS A 269 -13.43 1.20 14.58
N GLU A 270 -14.68 0.92 14.88
CA GLU A 270 -15.42 -0.15 14.23
C GLU A 270 -15.41 0.04 12.70
N ARG A 271 -15.07 -1.04 11.98
CA ARG A 271 -14.97 -1.05 10.53
C ARG A 271 -16.36 -0.98 9.90
N ASP A 272 -16.55 -0.05 8.97
CA ASP A 272 -17.77 0.03 8.15
C ASP A 272 -17.67 -0.94 6.98
N ASP A 273 -18.07 -2.18 7.22
CA ASP A 273 -18.04 -3.26 6.23
C ASP A 273 -18.92 -2.97 5.01
N THR A 274 -20.01 -2.24 5.18
CA THR A 274 -20.93 -1.87 4.10
C THR A 274 -20.29 -0.88 3.14
N GLU A 275 -19.73 0.21 3.65
CA GLU A 275 -19.06 1.21 2.82
C GLU A 275 -17.77 0.66 2.22
N LEU A 276 -17.02 -0.15 2.98
CA LEU A 276 -15.79 -0.78 2.48
C LEU A 276 -16.10 -1.76 1.34
N ALA A 277 -17.11 -2.60 1.49
CA ALA A 277 -17.56 -3.51 0.42
C ALA A 277 -18.03 -2.75 -0.81
N ARG A 278 -18.75 -1.64 -0.64
CA ARG A 278 -19.20 -0.77 -1.73
C ARG A 278 -18.03 -0.17 -2.51
N LEU A 279 -17.06 0.42 -1.79
CA LEU A 279 -15.87 1.06 -2.39
C LEU A 279 -15.01 0.05 -3.15
N LEU A 280 -14.75 -1.12 -2.54
CA LEU A 280 -13.95 -2.17 -3.17
C LEU A 280 -14.67 -2.80 -4.36
N SER A 281 -16.01 -2.94 -4.31
CA SER A 281 -16.81 -3.41 -5.46
C SER A 281 -16.80 -2.38 -6.58
N GLU A 282 -16.90 -1.08 -6.26
CA GLU A 282 -16.81 0.01 -7.24
C GLU A 282 -15.47 0.03 -7.97
N LEU A 283 -14.39 -0.32 -7.28
CA LEU A 283 -13.05 -0.44 -7.85
C LEU A 283 -12.78 -1.83 -8.44
N GLU A 284 -13.73 -2.78 -8.37
CA GLU A 284 -13.60 -4.17 -8.83
C GLU A 284 -12.43 -4.92 -8.16
N MET A 285 -12.16 -4.60 -6.90
CA MET A 285 -11.09 -5.21 -6.11
C MET A 285 -11.56 -6.49 -5.41
N TYR A 286 -12.07 -7.46 -6.15
CA TYR A 286 -12.71 -8.67 -5.63
C TYR A 286 -11.79 -9.53 -4.75
N LYS A 287 -10.50 -9.63 -5.10
CA LYS A 287 -9.52 -10.33 -4.26
C LYS A 287 -9.33 -9.66 -2.90
N MET A 288 -9.50 -8.35 -2.84
CA MET A 288 -9.43 -7.61 -1.56
C MET A 288 -10.69 -7.86 -0.73
N LEU A 289 -11.86 -7.90 -1.37
CA LEU A 289 -13.11 -8.29 -0.69
C LEU A 289 -12.98 -9.67 -0.05
N GLN A 290 -12.46 -10.67 -0.76
CA GLN A 290 -12.23 -12.01 -0.23
C GLN A 290 -11.25 -12.00 0.96
N LYS A 291 -10.11 -11.29 0.85
CA LYS A 291 -9.13 -11.15 1.95
C LYS A 291 -9.76 -10.57 3.21
N LEU A 292 -10.67 -9.61 3.05
CA LEU A 292 -11.36 -8.93 4.14
C LEU A 292 -12.64 -9.66 4.59
N LYS A 293 -12.99 -10.78 3.94
CA LYS A 293 -14.22 -11.57 4.16
C LYS A 293 -15.49 -10.73 3.96
N LEU A 294 -15.48 -9.86 2.95
CA LEU A 294 -16.59 -9.01 2.57
C LEU A 294 -17.26 -9.57 1.30
N HIS A 295 -18.57 -9.37 1.22
CA HIS A 295 -19.34 -9.73 0.02
C HIS A 295 -19.45 -8.54 -0.93
N PRO A 296 -19.33 -8.76 -2.25
CA PRO A 296 -19.56 -7.69 -3.23
C PRO A 296 -20.95 -7.08 -3.04
N THR A 297 -21.03 -5.76 -3.05
CA THR A 297 -22.32 -5.06 -3.10
C THR A 297 -22.64 -4.76 -4.56
N SER A 298 -23.91 -4.93 -4.96
CA SER A 298 -24.37 -4.43 -6.25
C SER A 298 -24.12 -2.92 -6.32
N ALA A 299 -23.50 -2.43 -7.39
CA ALA A 299 -23.22 -1.01 -7.58
C ALA A 299 -24.48 -0.17 -7.36
N PRO A 300 -24.39 1.00 -6.70
CA PRO A 300 -25.56 1.87 -6.54
C PRO A 300 -26.13 2.26 -7.90
N ALA A 301 -27.44 2.22 -7.99
CA ALA A 301 -28.27 2.45 -9.18
C ALA A 301 -28.15 3.91 -9.72
N GLY A 302 -26.92 4.37 -9.99
CA GLY A 302 -26.63 5.66 -10.60
C GLY A 302 -26.32 5.60 -12.11
N SER A 303 -26.33 4.40 -12.68
CA SER A 303 -26.08 4.19 -14.12
C SER A 303 -27.12 3.29 -14.78
N LYS A 304 -28.32 3.16 -14.20
CA LYS A 304 -29.41 2.37 -14.84
C LYS A 304 -29.83 2.91 -16.19
N GLU A 305 -29.77 4.20 -16.41
CA GLU A 305 -30.22 4.80 -17.70
C GLU A 305 -29.24 4.53 -18.87
N ALA A 306 -27.94 4.31 -18.62
CA ALA A 306 -26.99 3.98 -19.69
C ALA A 306 -26.86 2.45 -19.95
N LEU A 307 -27.30 1.61 -18.98
CA LEU A 307 -27.26 0.15 -19.11
C LEU A 307 -28.60 -0.41 -19.61
N GLU A 308 -29.72 0.30 -19.46
CA GLU A 308 -31.03 -0.14 -19.99
C GLU A 308 -31.12 -0.08 -21.52
N GLU A 309 -30.35 0.79 -22.19
CA GLU A 309 -30.31 0.78 -23.67
C GLU A 309 -29.36 -0.30 -24.24
N SER A 310 -28.45 -0.85 -23.46
CA SER A 310 -27.52 -1.93 -23.88
C SER A 310 -27.98 -3.33 -23.43
N ALA A 311 -28.81 -3.45 -22.39
CA ALA A 311 -29.18 -4.70 -21.74
C ALA A 311 -30.51 -5.29 -22.26
N ALA A 312 -31.16 -4.67 -23.24
CA ALA A 312 -32.32 -5.24 -23.92
C ALA A 312 -31.97 -6.26 -25.01
N LYS A 313 -30.70 -6.74 -25.06
CA LYS A 313 -30.44 -8.00 -25.74
C LYS A 313 -30.87 -9.12 -24.81
N GLN A 314 -32.06 -9.70 -25.14
CA GLN A 314 -32.53 -10.95 -24.54
C GLN A 314 -31.37 -11.92 -24.44
N ILE A 315 -30.98 -12.29 -23.21
CA ILE A 315 -30.07 -13.42 -22.98
C ILE A 315 -30.77 -14.62 -23.61
N PRO A 316 -30.23 -15.26 -24.65
CA PRO A 316 -30.85 -16.43 -25.25
C PRO A 316 -31.08 -17.46 -24.14
N ALA A 317 -32.24 -18.07 -24.09
CA ALA A 317 -32.52 -19.17 -23.19
C ALA A 317 -31.39 -20.20 -23.34
N MET A 318 -30.72 -20.57 -22.22
CA MET A 318 -29.67 -21.58 -22.26
C MET A 318 -30.22 -22.84 -22.94
N PRO A 319 -29.54 -23.37 -23.99
CA PRO A 319 -29.95 -24.60 -24.60
C PRO A 319 -29.94 -25.74 -23.56
N ALA A 320 -30.84 -26.70 -23.70
CA ALA A 320 -30.89 -27.84 -22.78
C ALA A 320 -29.56 -28.58 -22.73
N GLY A 321 -29.02 -28.79 -21.54
CA GLY A 321 -27.75 -29.48 -21.29
C GLY A 321 -27.41 -29.50 -19.80
N ASP A 322 -26.38 -30.24 -19.47
CA ASP A 322 -25.91 -30.40 -18.10
C ASP A 322 -24.91 -29.31 -17.78
N ILE A 323 -25.01 -28.72 -16.60
CA ILE A 323 -23.99 -27.87 -16.04
C ILE A 323 -22.98 -28.76 -15.32
N VAL A 324 -21.68 -28.49 -15.49
CA VAL A 324 -20.59 -29.17 -14.82
C VAL A 324 -19.81 -28.15 -14.01
N LEU A 325 -19.77 -28.36 -12.70
CA LEU A 325 -19.07 -27.51 -11.74
C LEU A 325 -18.05 -28.35 -10.97
N THR A 326 -16.92 -27.76 -10.65
CA THR A 326 -15.94 -28.32 -9.75
C THR A 326 -15.92 -27.49 -8.47
N GLN A 327 -16.03 -28.15 -7.31
CA GLN A 327 -15.99 -27.51 -6.00
C GLN A 327 -15.23 -28.39 -5.03
N GLU A 328 -14.21 -27.84 -4.36
CA GLU A 328 -13.39 -28.51 -3.34
C GLU A 328 -12.86 -29.90 -3.75
N GLY A 329 -12.56 -30.07 -5.02
CA GLY A 329 -12.05 -31.34 -5.57
C GLY A 329 -13.12 -32.35 -5.99
N SER A 330 -14.39 -32.05 -5.79
CA SER A 330 -15.53 -32.86 -6.28
C SER A 330 -16.11 -32.26 -7.57
N VAL A 331 -16.67 -33.11 -8.42
CA VAL A 331 -17.35 -32.70 -9.66
C VAL A 331 -18.84 -32.95 -9.54
N TYR A 332 -19.62 -31.93 -9.79
CA TYR A 332 -21.07 -31.94 -9.79
C TYR A 332 -21.57 -31.77 -11.22
N ALA A 333 -22.48 -32.63 -11.65
CA ALA A 333 -23.09 -32.52 -12.97
C ALA A 333 -24.62 -32.74 -12.91
N GLY A 334 -25.34 -32.07 -13.77
CA GLY A 334 -26.79 -32.21 -13.86
C GLY A 334 -27.48 -31.00 -14.46
N THR A 335 -28.82 -31.04 -14.47
CA THR A 335 -29.63 -29.90 -14.97
C THR A 335 -29.54 -28.71 -14.00
N VAL A 336 -29.78 -27.51 -14.53
CA VAL A 336 -29.83 -26.28 -13.72
C VAL A 336 -30.77 -26.46 -12.53
N GLY A 337 -30.23 -26.26 -11.32
CA GLY A 337 -30.98 -26.35 -10.06
C GLY A 337 -31.00 -27.74 -9.41
N ALA A 338 -30.40 -28.76 -10.02
CA ALA A 338 -30.33 -30.12 -9.48
C ALA A 338 -29.00 -30.81 -9.85
N PRO A 339 -27.83 -30.24 -9.49
CA PRO A 339 -26.54 -30.89 -9.72
C PRO A 339 -26.39 -32.09 -8.75
N VAL A 340 -25.78 -33.16 -9.25
CA VAL A 340 -25.46 -34.36 -8.46
C VAL A 340 -23.94 -34.53 -8.45
N GLU A 341 -23.38 -34.80 -7.29
CA GLU A 341 -21.96 -35.15 -7.17
C GLU A 341 -21.71 -36.51 -7.84
N LEU A 342 -20.69 -36.54 -8.70
CA LEU A 342 -20.32 -37.74 -9.43
C LEU A 342 -19.12 -38.47 -8.73
N SER A 343 -19.25 -39.77 -8.50
CA SER A 343 -18.15 -40.59 -8.05
C SER A 343 -17.14 -40.82 -9.18
N ASP A 344 -15.89 -41.21 -8.83
CA ASP A 344 -14.79 -41.43 -9.79
C ASP A 344 -15.18 -42.39 -10.93
N GLY A 345 -16.00 -43.39 -10.66
CA GLY A 345 -16.48 -44.35 -11.65
C GLY A 345 -17.50 -43.73 -12.62
N GLU A 346 -18.34 -42.86 -12.13
CA GLU A 346 -19.38 -42.16 -12.91
C GLU A 346 -18.78 -41.03 -13.75
N LEU A 347 -17.73 -40.36 -13.25
CA LEU A 347 -17.06 -39.25 -13.92
C LEU A 347 -16.54 -39.64 -15.31
N LYS A 348 -15.87 -40.80 -15.45
CA LYS A 348 -15.35 -41.27 -16.75
C LYS A 348 -16.48 -41.57 -17.73
N ALA A 349 -17.50 -42.29 -17.26
CA ALA A 349 -18.67 -42.60 -18.08
C ALA A 349 -19.40 -41.32 -18.50
N TYR A 350 -19.53 -40.37 -17.60
CA TYR A 350 -20.17 -39.07 -17.88
C TYR A 350 -19.33 -38.23 -18.85
N ALA A 351 -18.01 -38.18 -18.69
CA ALA A 351 -17.10 -37.45 -19.58
C ALA A 351 -17.25 -37.88 -21.06
N ASP A 352 -17.43 -39.18 -21.30
CA ASP A 352 -17.62 -39.75 -22.63
C ASP A 352 -19.07 -39.82 -23.09
N SER A 353 -20.03 -39.45 -22.26
CA SER A 353 -21.46 -39.45 -22.61
C SER A 353 -21.79 -38.44 -23.71
N ASP A 354 -22.91 -38.66 -24.41
CA ASP A 354 -23.39 -37.81 -25.46
C ASP A 354 -24.20 -36.59 -24.94
N SER A 355 -24.33 -36.40 -23.61
CA SER A 355 -24.99 -35.25 -23.05
C SER A 355 -24.26 -33.96 -23.43
N THR A 356 -25.01 -32.90 -23.69
CA THR A 356 -24.45 -31.56 -23.88
C THR A 356 -24.00 -31.01 -22.54
N LYS A 357 -22.76 -30.56 -22.45
CA LYS A 357 -22.16 -30.05 -21.23
C LYS A 357 -21.78 -28.58 -21.34
N TYR A 358 -21.94 -27.85 -20.23
CA TYR A 358 -21.54 -26.47 -20.03
C TYR A 358 -20.67 -26.41 -18.79
N THR A 359 -19.37 -26.13 -18.93
CA THR A 359 -18.43 -26.07 -17.81
C THR A 359 -18.26 -24.65 -17.30
N PHE A 360 -17.97 -24.52 -16.01
CA PHE A 360 -17.46 -23.26 -15.46
C PHE A 360 -15.96 -23.10 -15.79
N ASP A 361 -15.13 -24.11 -15.45
CA ASP A 361 -13.70 -24.20 -15.76
C ASP A 361 -13.39 -25.63 -16.23
N ILE A 362 -13.26 -25.81 -17.54
CA ILE A 362 -12.98 -27.12 -18.14
C ILE A 362 -11.59 -27.63 -17.74
N LYS A 363 -10.60 -26.74 -17.57
CA LYS A 363 -9.25 -27.13 -17.22
C LYS A 363 -9.19 -27.70 -15.80
N GLU A 364 -9.86 -27.05 -14.86
CA GLU A 364 -9.98 -27.55 -13.49
C GLU A 364 -10.74 -28.87 -13.47
N THR A 365 -11.88 -28.97 -14.19
CA THR A 365 -12.69 -30.18 -14.29
C THR A 365 -11.87 -31.35 -14.83
N LEU A 366 -11.10 -31.18 -15.91
CA LEU A 366 -10.24 -32.22 -16.47
C LEU A 366 -9.12 -32.62 -15.51
N THR A 367 -8.58 -31.66 -14.77
CA THR A 367 -7.50 -31.92 -13.78
C THR A 367 -8.03 -32.77 -12.62
N VAL A 368 -9.19 -32.41 -12.06
CA VAL A 368 -9.79 -33.14 -10.93
C VAL A 368 -10.25 -34.56 -11.36
N THR A 369 -10.88 -34.66 -12.53
CA THR A 369 -11.39 -35.95 -13.03
C THR A 369 -10.32 -36.90 -13.56
N GLY A 370 -9.13 -36.35 -13.90
CA GLY A 370 -8.09 -37.12 -14.62
C GLY A 370 -8.53 -37.55 -16.04
N CYS A 371 -9.57 -36.93 -16.59
CA CYS A 371 -10.04 -37.22 -17.95
C CYS A 371 -9.27 -36.35 -18.97
N GLU A 372 -8.98 -36.93 -20.15
CA GLU A 372 -8.31 -36.18 -21.22
C GLU A 372 -9.23 -35.20 -21.93
N ARG A 373 -10.54 -35.39 -21.86
CA ARG A 373 -11.57 -34.58 -22.54
C ARG A 373 -12.95 -34.74 -21.88
N LEU A 374 -13.79 -33.74 -22.11
CA LEU A 374 -15.25 -33.82 -21.92
C LEU A 374 -15.94 -33.81 -23.29
N LYS A 375 -16.54 -34.94 -23.67
CA LYS A 375 -17.28 -35.03 -24.95
C LYS A 375 -18.50 -34.11 -24.93
N ASN A 376 -18.77 -33.44 -26.05
CA ASN A 376 -19.87 -32.50 -26.20
C ASN A 376 -19.87 -31.29 -25.22
N ASN A 377 -18.74 -30.88 -24.69
CA ASN A 377 -18.65 -29.59 -24.01
C ASN A 377 -18.84 -28.45 -25.01
N ARG A 378 -19.93 -27.68 -24.87
CA ARG A 378 -20.34 -26.64 -25.79
C ARG A 378 -19.90 -25.25 -25.39
N PHE A 379 -19.66 -25.04 -24.10
CA PHE A 379 -19.32 -23.75 -23.57
C PHE A 379 -18.52 -23.90 -22.28
N ASP A 380 -17.52 -23.04 -22.11
CA ASP A 380 -16.76 -22.88 -20.89
C ASP A 380 -16.81 -21.42 -20.45
N THR A 381 -17.30 -21.20 -19.24
CA THR A 381 -17.54 -19.84 -18.73
C THR A 381 -16.23 -19.09 -18.48
N THR A 382 -15.21 -19.75 -17.93
CA THR A 382 -13.90 -19.15 -17.66
C THR A 382 -13.19 -18.77 -18.96
N LEU A 383 -13.23 -19.66 -19.98
CA LEU A 383 -12.65 -19.38 -21.29
C LEU A 383 -13.40 -18.25 -22.00
N ALA A 384 -14.73 -18.22 -21.94
CA ALA A 384 -15.53 -17.16 -22.53
C ALA A 384 -15.25 -15.81 -21.85
N ALA A 385 -15.14 -15.79 -20.52
CA ALA A 385 -14.79 -14.59 -19.77
C ALA A 385 -13.37 -14.09 -20.12
N TYR A 386 -12.40 -15.01 -20.26
CA TYR A 386 -11.05 -14.67 -20.74
C TYR A 386 -11.08 -14.03 -22.13
N LEU A 387 -11.86 -14.59 -23.06
CA LEU A 387 -11.95 -14.04 -24.40
C LEU A 387 -12.67 -12.68 -24.45
N ALA A 388 -13.59 -12.45 -23.53
CA ALA A 388 -14.31 -11.18 -23.42
C ALA A 388 -13.47 -10.06 -22.75
N ASP A 389 -12.60 -10.43 -21.81
CA ASP A 389 -11.72 -9.51 -21.06
C ASP A 389 -10.35 -10.19 -20.80
N PRO A 390 -9.45 -10.24 -21.81
CA PRO A 390 -8.16 -10.92 -21.70
C PRO A 390 -7.21 -10.30 -20.69
N ASP A 391 -7.42 -9.04 -20.33
CA ASP A 391 -6.58 -8.30 -19.41
C ASP A 391 -6.96 -8.54 -17.94
N SER A 392 -8.06 -9.23 -17.70
CA SER A 392 -8.48 -9.62 -16.35
C SER A 392 -7.51 -10.64 -15.74
N ASN A 393 -7.29 -10.51 -14.44
CA ASN A 393 -6.48 -11.47 -13.66
C ASN A 393 -7.32 -12.45 -12.85
N ASP A 394 -8.64 -12.33 -12.92
CA ASP A 394 -9.55 -13.11 -12.10
C ASP A 394 -10.83 -13.42 -12.89
N TYR A 395 -11.08 -14.70 -13.09
CA TYR A 395 -12.26 -15.24 -13.75
C TYR A 395 -13.06 -16.13 -12.80
N SER A 396 -12.96 -15.90 -11.48
CA SER A 396 -13.72 -16.62 -10.47
C SER A 396 -15.22 -16.45 -10.65
N LEU A 397 -15.99 -17.44 -10.21
CA LEU A 397 -17.45 -17.41 -10.28
C LEU A 397 -18.01 -16.18 -9.57
N SER A 398 -17.53 -15.88 -8.37
CA SER A 398 -17.93 -14.71 -7.57
C SER A 398 -17.76 -13.41 -8.32
N ARG A 399 -16.61 -13.24 -8.99
CA ARG A 399 -16.36 -12.05 -9.80
C ARG A 399 -17.31 -11.97 -11.00
N LEU A 400 -17.46 -13.06 -11.73
CA LEU A 400 -18.32 -13.07 -12.92
C LEU A 400 -19.78 -12.84 -12.54
N CYS A 401 -20.26 -13.45 -11.46
CA CYS A 401 -21.58 -13.19 -10.92
C CYS A 401 -21.77 -11.70 -10.58
N ALA A 402 -20.81 -11.09 -9.90
CA ALA A 402 -20.86 -9.66 -9.57
C ALA A 402 -20.83 -8.77 -10.83
N GLN A 403 -19.96 -9.10 -11.79
CA GLN A 403 -19.81 -8.35 -13.05
C GLN A 403 -21.07 -8.36 -13.91
N TYR A 404 -21.76 -9.49 -13.97
CA TYR A 404 -22.95 -9.67 -14.79
C TYR A 404 -24.28 -9.54 -14.01
N GLY A 405 -24.22 -9.17 -12.73
CA GLY A 405 -25.41 -8.98 -11.90
C GLY A 405 -26.19 -10.26 -11.61
N VAL A 406 -25.50 -11.42 -11.65
CA VAL A 406 -26.08 -12.74 -11.37
C VAL A 406 -25.90 -13.02 -9.86
N PRO A 407 -26.98 -13.34 -9.11
CA PRO A 407 -26.81 -13.70 -7.70
C PRO A 407 -26.01 -15.00 -7.58
N GLU A 408 -24.99 -15.03 -6.71
CA GLU A 408 -24.40 -16.29 -6.29
C GLU A 408 -25.47 -17.14 -5.61
N GLY A 409 -25.67 -18.35 -6.11
CA GLY A 409 -26.58 -19.30 -5.46
C GLY A 409 -26.04 -19.64 -4.07
N ASN A 410 -26.93 -19.67 -3.08
CA ASN A 410 -26.57 -20.19 -1.75
C ASN A 410 -26.11 -21.64 -1.91
N SER A 411 -24.85 -21.91 -1.56
CA SER A 411 -24.27 -23.23 -1.40
C SER A 411 -24.94 -24.01 -0.26
#